data_29800db9c899e412e221527d06a16cc3
#
_entry.id   29800db9c899e412e221527d06a16cc3
#
_cell.length_a   1.000
_cell.length_b   1.000
_cell.length_c   1.000
_cell.angle_alpha   90.00
_cell.angle_beta   90.00
_cell.angle_gamma   90.00
#
_symmetry.space_group_name_H-M   'P 1'
#
loop_
_entity.id
_entity.type
_entity.pdbx_description
1 polymer ?
#
loop_
_entity_poly.entity_id
_entity_poly.type
_entity_poly.pdbx_seq_one_letter_code
_entity_poly.pdbx_strand_id
1 'polypeptide(L)'
;MGKSAIRSFIVEKGTPGFTVARLEKKLGIRASDTATLIFDNCRIPRANLLGGKEEIETDVNAAKKSFGGAMQTFDNTRPMVAGMAIGLGQAALDMTRALLAEEGYEDNFGRSMHQQTAIQSELEMLEAELEAARLLVYKSAWMMDNKMPNSKEASMGKAKAGRIGNRISLKCVEICSMQGFSEDHLLEKFSRDSKILDIFEGTQQIQQLIVARQVLGKSSSQLK
;
A
#
# COMPACT_ATOMS: atom_id res chain seq x y z
N MET A 1 7.80 7.66 -30.36
CA MET A 1 8.86 7.65 -29.34
C MET A 1 8.86 6.28 -28.67
N GLY A 2 9.95 5.52 -28.85
CA GLY A 2 10.07 4.18 -28.31
C GLY A 2 10.16 4.20 -26.78
N LYS A 3 9.66 3.16 -26.13
CA LYS A 3 9.72 2.93 -24.65
C LYS A 3 11.16 2.75 -24.12
N SER A 4 12.16 3.41 -24.72
CA SER A 4 13.51 2.92 -24.72
C SER A 4 14.45 3.42 -23.63
N ALA A 5 14.08 4.35 -22.77
CA ALA A 5 15.03 4.74 -21.72
C ALA A 5 14.38 5.46 -20.53
N ILE A 6 13.73 4.73 -19.64
CA ILE A 6 13.49 5.26 -18.29
C ILE A 6 14.84 5.22 -17.57
N ARG A 7 15.27 6.37 -17.03
CA ARG A 7 16.48 6.50 -16.21
C ARG A 7 16.10 7.18 -14.90
N SER A 8 16.76 6.81 -13.83
CA SER A 8 16.58 7.39 -12.50
C SER A 8 17.77 8.27 -12.15
N PHE A 9 17.49 9.47 -11.68
CA PHE A 9 18.51 10.45 -11.27
C PHE A 9 18.26 10.87 -9.82
N ILE A 10 19.34 11.17 -9.11
CA ILE A 10 19.27 11.87 -7.83
C ILE A 10 19.25 13.37 -8.12
N VAL A 11 18.21 14.05 -7.63
CA VAL A 11 18.08 15.51 -7.70
C VAL A 11 18.11 16.05 -6.29
N GLU A 12 19.16 16.81 -5.98
CA GLU A 12 19.32 17.38 -4.64
C GLU A 12 18.36 18.56 -4.44
N LYS A 13 17.90 18.74 -3.21
CA LYS A 13 17.14 19.93 -2.84
C LYS A 13 17.99 21.17 -3.02
N GLY A 14 17.45 22.17 -3.70
CA GLY A 14 18.18 23.40 -4.03
C GLY A 14 18.89 23.38 -5.40
N THR A 15 18.80 22.27 -6.17
CA THR A 15 19.27 22.25 -7.56
C THR A 15 18.58 23.36 -8.36
N PRO A 16 19.32 24.21 -9.10
CA PRO A 16 18.70 25.26 -9.94
C PRO A 16 17.67 24.68 -10.90
N GLY A 17 16.48 25.30 -10.94
CA GLY A 17 15.37 24.83 -11.76
C GLY A 17 14.54 23.71 -11.11
N PHE A 18 14.85 23.25 -9.89
CA PHE A 18 14.03 22.35 -9.12
C PHE A 18 13.36 23.08 -7.97
N THR A 19 12.04 23.10 -7.93
CA THR A 19 11.24 23.75 -6.88
C THR A 19 10.13 22.87 -6.36
N VAL A 20 9.87 22.99 -5.05
CA VAL A 20 8.67 22.46 -4.40
C VAL A 20 7.61 23.56 -4.49
N ALA A 21 6.68 23.40 -5.41
CA ALA A 21 5.66 24.43 -5.67
C ALA A 21 4.60 24.49 -4.58
N ARG A 22 4.20 23.33 -4.05
CA ARG A 22 3.14 23.24 -3.06
C ARG A 22 3.24 21.94 -2.25
N LEU A 23 2.96 22.03 -0.94
CA LEU A 23 2.66 20.88 -0.09
C LEU A 23 1.15 20.62 -0.13
N GLU A 24 0.76 19.38 -0.35
CA GLU A 24 -0.63 18.99 -0.47
C GLU A 24 -1.31 18.81 0.89
N LYS A 25 -2.51 19.37 1.04
CA LYS A 25 -3.40 19.10 2.17
C LYS A 25 -4.13 17.79 1.91
N LYS A 26 -3.90 16.79 2.75
CA LYS A 26 -4.39 15.42 2.53
C LYS A 26 -5.45 15.01 3.54
N LEU A 27 -6.23 13.98 3.19
CA LEU A 27 -7.21 13.36 4.07
C LEU A 27 -6.52 12.72 5.28
N GLY A 28 -5.50 11.89 5.05
CA GLY A 28 -4.75 11.15 6.06
C GLY A 28 -3.25 11.14 5.79
N ILE A 29 -2.51 10.47 6.65
CA ILE A 29 -1.03 10.43 6.68
C ILE A 29 -0.46 11.85 6.51
N ARG A 30 -1.01 12.79 7.29
CA ARG A 30 -0.69 14.22 7.15
C ARG A 30 0.71 14.57 7.62
N ALA A 31 1.30 13.74 8.48
CA ALA A 31 2.68 13.90 8.96
C ALA A 31 3.74 13.54 7.91
N SER A 32 3.36 12.86 6.83
CA SER A 32 4.23 12.58 5.68
C SER A 32 3.89 13.54 4.55
N ASP A 33 4.82 14.41 4.17
CA ASP A 33 4.60 15.40 3.13
C ASP A 33 4.38 14.76 1.75
N THR A 34 3.49 15.35 0.98
CA THR A 34 3.30 15.11 -0.44
C THR A 34 3.34 16.46 -1.14
N ALA A 35 4.13 16.59 -2.18
CA ALA A 35 4.38 17.87 -2.81
C ALA A 35 4.22 17.82 -4.32
N THR A 36 3.82 18.96 -4.90
CA THR A 36 3.96 19.22 -6.33
C THR A 36 5.38 19.70 -6.60
N LEU A 37 6.10 18.97 -7.45
CA LEU A 37 7.46 19.30 -7.86
C LEU A 37 7.46 19.88 -9.27
N ILE A 38 8.23 20.96 -9.46
CA ILE A 38 8.42 21.60 -10.77
C ILE A 38 9.90 21.52 -11.14
N PHE A 39 10.15 21.11 -12.38
CA PHE A 39 11.45 21.09 -13.00
C PHE A 39 11.42 22.03 -14.21
N ASP A 40 12.09 23.16 -14.11
CA ASP A 40 12.21 24.14 -15.19
C ASP A 40 13.68 24.34 -15.54
N ASN A 41 14.09 23.89 -16.73
CA ASN A 41 15.48 23.88 -17.18
C ASN A 41 16.46 23.32 -16.13
N CYS A 42 16.00 22.37 -15.30
CA CYS A 42 16.77 21.76 -14.24
C CYS A 42 17.88 20.88 -14.86
N ARG A 43 19.13 21.32 -14.75
CA ARG A 43 20.29 20.59 -15.25
C ARG A 43 20.88 19.74 -14.15
N ILE A 44 20.95 18.44 -14.38
CA ILE A 44 21.44 17.44 -13.41
C ILE A 44 22.76 16.88 -13.91
N PRO A 45 23.81 16.85 -13.06
CA PRO A 45 25.06 16.23 -13.43
C PRO A 45 24.90 14.76 -13.82
N ARG A 46 25.63 14.31 -14.81
CA ARG A 46 25.58 12.91 -15.27
C ARG A 46 25.98 11.93 -14.16
N ALA A 47 26.82 12.33 -13.23
CA ALA A 47 27.22 11.55 -12.06
C ALA A 47 26.03 11.18 -11.15
N ASN A 48 24.91 11.94 -11.20
CA ASN A 48 23.71 11.67 -10.43
C ASN A 48 22.83 10.59 -11.07
N LEU A 49 23.21 10.02 -12.21
CA LEU A 49 22.52 8.90 -12.84
C LEU A 49 22.68 7.63 -11.97
N LEU A 50 21.57 7.06 -11.54
CA LEU A 50 21.58 5.80 -10.80
C LEU A 50 21.93 4.64 -11.73
N GLY A 51 22.86 3.77 -11.26
CA GLY A 51 23.34 2.64 -12.03
C GLY A 51 24.64 2.90 -12.84
N GLY A 52 25.17 4.11 -12.83
CA GLY A 52 26.55 4.48 -13.14
C GLY A 52 27.17 4.09 -14.49
N LYS A 53 26.40 3.56 -15.44
CA LYS A 53 26.95 3.27 -16.77
C LYS A 53 26.92 4.55 -17.61
N GLU A 54 28.11 5.02 -17.95
CA GLU A 54 28.34 6.25 -18.73
C GLU A 54 27.81 6.20 -20.16
N GLU A 55 27.66 5.02 -20.74
CA GLU A 55 27.16 4.87 -22.09
C GLU A 55 25.63 4.79 -22.08
N ILE A 56 25.00 5.66 -22.84
CA ILE A 56 23.60 5.53 -23.21
C ILE A 56 23.56 4.36 -24.20
N GLU A 57 23.40 3.15 -23.66
CA GLU A 57 23.11 2.00 -24.48
C GLU A 57 21.83 2.30 -25.28
N THR A 58 21.95 2.52 -26.54
CA THR A 58 20.85 2.69 -27.49
C THR A 58 20.12 1.36 -27.75
N ASP A 59 20.55 0.28 -27.09
CA ASP A 59 20.01 -1.05 -27.23
C ASP A 59 18.64 -1.19 -26.57
N VAL A 60 17.69 -1.65 -27.36
CA VAL A 60 16.30 -1.96 -26.93
C VAL A 60 16.27 -2.97 -25.75
N ASN A 61 17.27 -3.82 -25.63
CA ASN A 61 17.39 -4.80 -24.54
C ASN A 61 17.80 -4.14 -23.21
N ALA A 62 18.66 -3.15 -23.24
CA ALA A 62 19.04 -2.38 -22.05
C ALA A 62 17.85 -1.57 -21.50
N ALA A 63 17.01 -1.05 -22.37
CA ALA A 63 15.78 -0.36 -22.01
C ALA A 63 14.76 -1.28 -21.33
N LYS A 64 14.60 -2.51 -21.83
CA LYS A 64 13.77 -3.53 -21.18
C LYS A 64 14.29 -3.91 -19.81
N LYS A 65 15.62 -4.02 -19.65
CA LYS A 65 16.27 -4.34 -18.39
C LYS A 65 16.11 -3.22 -17.35
N SER A 66 16.23 -1.96 -17.76
CA SER A 66 16.02 -0.79 -16.92
C SER A 66 14.56 -0.65 -16.44
N PHE A 67 13.58 -0.87 -17.30
CA PHE A 67 12.16 -0.90 -16.94
C PHE A 67 11.84 -2.09 -16.02
N GLY A 68 12.44 -3.25 -16.27
CA GLY A 68 12.33 -4.44 -15.42
C GLY A 68 12.83 -4.17 -14.00
N GLY A 69 13.95 -3.47 -13.85
CA GLY A 69 14.48 -3.07 -12.54
C GLY A 69 13.55 -2.15 -11.75
N ALA A 70 12.93 -1.16 -12.42
CA ALA A 70 11.94 -0.29 -11.76
C ALA A 70 10.69 -1.10 -11.33
N MET A 71 10.22 -2.02 -12.14
CA MET A 71 9.08 -2.88 -11.77
C MET A 71 9.42 -3.82 -10.60
N GLN A 72 10.63 -4.36 -10.56
CA GLN A 72 11.10 -5.18 -9.46
C GLN A 72 11.17 -4.39 -8.14
N THR A 73 11.53 -3.12 -8.19
CA THR A 73 11.49 -2.24 -7.01
C THR A 73 10.07 -2.17 -6.46
N PHE A 74 9.05 -1.96 -7.31
CA PHE A 74 7.66 -1.97 -6.87
C PHE A 74 7.21 -3.33 -6.31
N ASP A 75 7.65 -4.44 -6.89
CA ASP A 75 7.33 -5.77 -6.37
C ASP A 75 7.92 -6.00 -4.97
N ASN A 76 9.05 -5.35 -4.66
CA ASN A 76 9.70 -5.41 -3.35
C ASN A 76 9.07 -4.44 -2.33
N THR A 77 8.54 -3.29 -2.75
CA THR A 77 7.94 -2.30 -1.83
C THR A 77 6.47 -2.56 -1.51
N ARG A 78 5.71 -3.22 -2.38
CA ARG A 78 4.30 -3.57 -2.16
C ARG A 78 4.03 -4.35 -0.88
N PRO A 79 4.82 -5.38 -0.50
CA PRO A 79 4.64 -6.08 0.77
C PRO A 79 4.81 -5.17 1.99
N MET A 80 5.70 -4.17 1.94
CA MET A 80 5.89 -3.22 3.04
C MET A 80 4.65 -2.34 3.23
N VAL A 81 4.11 -1.78 2.14
CA VAL A 81 2.87 -0.99 2.17
C VAL A 81 1.68 -1.83 2.62
N ALA A 82 1.60 -3.08 2.18
CA ALA A 82 0.59 -4.01 2.64
C ALA A 82 0.71 -4.29 4.16
N GLY A 83 1.94 -4.40 4.68
CA GLY A 83 2.23 -4.52 6.10
C GLY A 83 1.72 -3.31 6.91
N MET A 84 1.88 -2.08 6.37
CA MET A 84 1.32 -0.87 7.00
C MET A 84 -0.21 -0.95 7.12
N ALA A 85 -0.90 -1.42 6.06
CA ALA A 85 -2.35 -1.57 6.08
C ALA A 85 -2.81 -2.63 7.09
N ILE A 86 -2.07 -3.74 7.22
CA ILE A 86 -2.34 -4.79 8.22
C ILE A 86 -2.15 -4.23 9.63
N GLY A 87 -1.03 -3.54 9.89
CA GLY A 87 -0.76 -2.95 11.20
C GLY A 87 -1.81 -1.92 11.62
N LEU A 88 -2.26 -1.08 10.68
CA LEU A 88 -3.32 -0.12 10.93
C LEU A 88 -4.67 -0.81 11.21
N GLY A 89 -5.02 -1.84 10.42
CA GLY A 89 -6.23 -2.62 10.64
C GLY A 89 -6.22 -3.33 12.00
N GLN A 90 -5.10 -3.91 12.39
CA GLN A 90 -4.93 -4.54 13.71
C GLN A 90 -5.11 -3.51 14.84
N ALA A 91 -4.44 -2.37 14.76
CA ALA A 91 -4.56 -1.31 15.75
C ALA A 91 -5.99 -0.79 15.90
N ALA A 92 -6.75 -0.72 14.79
CA ALA A 92 -8.15 -0.34 14.84
C ALA A 92 -9.03 -1.40 15.55
N LEU A 93 -8.80 -2.68 15.29
CA LEU A 93 -9.51 -3.78 15.99
C LEU A 93 -9.18 -3.80 17.47
N ASP A 94 -7.90 -3.67 17.83
CA ASP A 94 -7.45 -3.69 19.23
C ASP A 94 -8.06 -2.52 20.02
N MET A 95 -8.05 -1.31 19.44
CA MET A 95 -8.67 -0.14 20.06
C MET A 95 -10.19 -0.29 20.19
N THR A 96 -10.86 -0.84 19.18
CA THR A 96 -12.29 -1.09 19.21
C THR A 96 -12.65 -2.04 20.35
N ARG A 97 -11.90 -3.13 20.53
CA ARG A 97 -12.11 -4.06 21.64
C ARG A 97 -11.89 -3.39 23.00
N ALA A 98 -10.87 -2.56 23.12
CA ALA A 98 -10.61 -1.83 24.36
C ALA A 98 -11.77 -0.90 24.72
N LEU A 99 -12.27 -0.10 23.77
CA LEU A 99 -13.40 0.80 23.97
C LEU A 99 -14.70 0.05 24.30
N LEU A 100 -14.96 -1.06 23.63
CA LEU A 100 -16.13 -1.90 23.92
C LEU A 100 -16.04 -2.53 25.33
N ALA A 101 -14.85 -2.93 25.75
CA ALA A 101 -14.63 -3.48 27.10
C ALA A 101 -14.86 -2.43 28.18
N GLU A 102 -14.48 -1.16 27.97
CA GLU A 102 -14.79 -0.05 28.87
C GLU A 102 -16.30 0.17 29.04
N GLU A 103 -17.09 -0.10 28.00
CA GLU A 103 -18.56 -0.06 28.04
C GLU A 103 -19.18 -1.36 28.59
N GLY A 104 -18.38 -2.29 29.08
CA GLY A 104 -18.84 -3.54 29.65
C GLY A 104 -19.20 -4.62 28.62
N TYR A 105 -18.78 -4.45 27.37
CA TYR A 105 -18.94 -5.48 26.35
C TYR A 105 -17.84 -6.54 26.50
N GLU A 106 -18.25 -7.78 26.77
CA GLU A 106 -17.32 -8.90 26.86
C GLU A 106 -17.18 -9.63 25.52
N ASP A 107 -15.96 -9.78 25.05
CA ASP A 107 -15.63 -10.58 23.89
C ASP A 107 -15.58 -12.06 24.29
N ASN A 108 -16.64 -12.79 24.01
CA ASN A 108 -16.81 -14.18 24.39
C ASN A 108 -16.43 -15.13 23.23
N PHE A 109 -15.14 -15.29 22.98
CA PHE A 109 -14.65 -16.32 22.07
C PHE A 109 -15.07 -17.72 22.58
N GLY A 110 -15.66 -18.52 21.70
CA GLY A 110 -16.03 -19.90 22.00
C GLY A 110 -17.54 -20.13 22.23
N ARG A 111 -18.38 -19.10 22.16
CA ARG A 111 -19.84 -19.31 22.05
C ARG A 111 -20.19 -19.84 20.67
N SER A 112 -21.28 -20.63 20.60
CA SER A 112 -21.79 -21.06 19.29
C SER A 112 -22.21 -19.84 18.46
N MET A 113 -22.12 -19.92 17.11
CA MET A 113 -22.51 -18.83 16.20
C MET A 113 -23.92 -18.28 16.50
N HIS A 114 -24.84 -19.10 17.01
CA HIS A 114 -26.19 -18.68 17.35
C HIS A 114 -26.28 -17.86 18.65
N GLN A 115 -25.21 -17.76 19.40
CA GLN A 115 -25.12 -17.03 20.67
C GLN A 115 -24.25 -15.79 20.56
N GLN A 116 -23.62 -15.55 19.40
CA GLN A 116 -22.81 -14.36 19.15
C GLN A 116 -23.71 -13.14 18.91
N THR A 117 -23.26 -11.99 19.39
CA THR A 117 -23.85 -10.71 19.00
C THR A 117 -23.45 -10.33 17.57
N ALA A 118 -24.20 -9.43 16.94
CA ALA A 118 -23.84 -8.92 15.61
C ALA A 118 -22.46 -8.25 15.61
N ILE A 119 -22.10 -7.52 16.68
CA ILE A 119 -20.80 -6.86 16.84
C ILE A 119 -19.70 -7.92 16.91
N GLN A 120 -19.84 -8.96 17.72
CA GLN A 120 -18.87 -10.02 17.87
C GLN A 120 -18.63 -10.75 16.54
N SER A 121 -19.69 -11.13 15.85
CA SER A 121 -19.60 -11.79 14.54
C SER A 121 -18.90 -10.91 13.50
N GLU A 122 -19.16 -9.61 13.48
CA GLU A 122 -18.47 -8.68 12.57
C GLU A 122 -16.98 -8.55 12.91
N LEU A 123 -16.61 -8.41 14.20
CA LEU A 123 -15.21 -8.32 14.62
C LEU A 123 -14.41 -9.59 14.27
N GLU A 124 -14.99 -10.77 14.50
CA GLU A 124 -14.36 -12.05 14.14
C GLU A 124 -14.17 -12.18 12.63
N MET A 125 -15.16 -11.76 11.83
CA MET A 125 -15.05 -11.77 10.38
C MET A 125 -13.96 -10.81 9.87
N LEU A 126 -13.89 -9.61 10.43
CA LEU A 126 -12.87 -8.62 10.07
C LEU A 126 -11.47 -9.11 10.41
N GLU A 127 -11.30 -9.77 11.57
CA GLU A 127 -10.03 -10.35 11.99
C GLU A 127 -9.61 -11.51 11.09
N ALA A 128 -10.51 -12.42 10.76
CA ALA A 128 -10.24 -13.52 9.84
C ALA A 128 -9.80 -13.01 8.45
N GLU A 129 -10.45 -11.94 7.94
CA GLU A 129 -10.05 -11.32 6.69
C GLU A 129 -8.70 -10.61 6.77
N LEU A 130 -8.38 -9.99 7.91
CA LEU A 130 -7.07 -9.37 8.17
C LEU A 130 -5.97 -10.42 8.21
N GLU A 131 -6.20 -11.54 8.89
CA GLU A 131 -5.25 -12.64 8.95
C GLU A 131 -5.01 -13.27 7.57
N ALA A 132 -6.05 -13.46 6.77
CA ALA A 132 -5.90 -13.90 5.39
C ALA A 132 -5.03 -12.94 4.55
N ALA A 133 -5.17 -11.63 4.77
CA ALA A 133 -4.32 -10.63 4.13
C ALA A 133 -2.88 -10.71 4.63
N ARG A 134 -2.66 -10.89 5.93
CA ARG A 134 -1.36 -11.04 6.58
C ARG A 134 -0.58 -12.23 6.00
N LEU A 135 -1.23 -13.37 5.86
CA LEU A 135 -0.62 -14.58 5.28
C LEU A 135 -0.19 -14.38 3.82
N LEU A 136 -0.99 -13.66 3.02
CA LEU A 136 -0.60 -13.30 1.64
C LEU A 136 0.64 -12.40 1.61
N VAL A 137 0.71 -11.43 2.52
CA VAL A 137 1.85 -10.51 2.62
C VAL A 137 3.11 -11.27 3.07
N TYR A 138 3.01 -12.11 4.10
CA TYR A 138 4.13 -12.93 4.55
C TYR A 138 4.63 -13.86 3.45
N LYS A 139 3.73 -14.49 2.69
CA LYS A 139 4.11 -15.32 1.55
C LYS A 139 4.93 -14.51 0.53
N SER A 140 4.47 -13.31 0.18
CA SER A 140 5.17 -12.49 -0.81
C SER A 140 6.53 -11.98 -0.31
N ALA A 141 6.64 -11.65 0.98
CA ALA A 141 7.90 -11.26 1.62
C ALA A 141 8.88 -12.44 1.67
N TRP A 142 8.41 -13.61 2.09
CA TRP A 142 9.22 -14.83 2.08
C TRP A 142 9.76 -15.18 0.69
N MET A 143 8.92 -15.05 -0.36
CA MET A 143 9.36 -15.26 -1.73
C MET A 143 10.46 -14.27 -2.13
N MET A 144 10.35 -13.00 -1.72
CA MET A 144 11.36 -11.97 -1.96
C MET A 144 12.70 -12.35 -1.29
N ASP A 145 12.68 -12.75 -0.03
CA ASP A 145 13.87 -13.14 0.73
C ASP A 145 14.57 -14.35 0.09
N ASN A 146 13.79 -15.26 -0.48
CA ASN A 146 14.30 -16.42 -1.20
C ASN A 146 14.58 -16.17 -2.69
N LYS A 147 14.60 -14.90 -3.14
CA LYS A 147 14.87 -14.50 -4.54
C LYS A 147 13.94 -15.14 -5.57
N MET A 148 12.73 -15.47 -5.17
CA MET A 148 11.68 -15.99 -6.03
C MET A 148 10.86 -14.86 -6.66
N PRO A 149 10.42 -14.98 -7.92
CA PRO A 149 9.49 -14.03 -8.53
C PRO A 149 8.19 -13.94 -7.73
N ASN A 150 7.84 -12.76 -7.23
CA ASN A 150 6.70 -12.55 -6.32
C ASN A 150 5.67 -11.50 -6.80
N SER A 151 5.76 -11.05 -8.04
CA SER A 151 4.91 -9.95 -8.55
C SER A 151 3.40 -10.20 -8.38
N LYS A 152 2.96 -11.46 -8.58
CA LYS A 152 1.56 -11.85 -8.38
C LYS A 152 1.19 -11.80 -6.89
N GLU A 153 1.96 -12.45 -6.05
CA GLU A 153 1.72 -12.54 -4.59
C GLU A 153 1.82 -11.18 -3.92
N ALA A 154 2.79 -10.35 -4.29
CA ALA A 154 2.93 -8.97 -3.81
C ALA A 154 1.71 -8.11 -4.18
N SER A 155 1.21 -8.25 -5.42
CA SER A 155 0.01 -7.56 -5.87
C SER A 155 -1.26 -8.07 -5.19
N MET A 156 -1.40 -9.39 -4.98
CA MET A 156 -2.52 -9.98 -4.23
C MET A 156 -2.52 -9.50 -2.77
N GLY A 157 -1.37 -9.55 -2.10
CA GLY A 157 -1.20 -9.09 -0.72
C GLY A 157 -1.54 -7.61 -0.57
N LYS A 158 -0.99 -6.74 -1.44
CA LYS A 158 -1.25 -5.30 -1.42
C LYS A 158 -2.72 -4.97 -1.68
N ALA A 159 -3.35 -5.62 -2.65
CA ALA A 159 -4.76 -5.42 -2.95
C ALA A 159 -5.66 -5.87 -1.79
N LYS A 160 -5.43 -7.03 -1.20
CA LYS A 160 -6.23 -7.53 -0.08
C LYS A 160 -6.01 -6.68 1.17
N ALA A 161 -4.75 -6.39 1.54
CA ALA A 161 -4.42 -5.65 2.74
C ALA A 161 -4.94 -4.20 2.70
N GLY A 162 -4.75 -3.48 1.59
CA GLY A 162 -5.25 -2.11 1.46
C GLY A 162 -6.78 -2.03 1.57
N ARG A 163 -7.49 -2.96 0.94
CA ARG A 163 -8.95 -3.03 1.02
C ARG A 163 -9.44 -3.34 2.43
N ILE A 164 -8.87 -4.37 3.05
CA ILE A 164 -9.34 -4.81 4.37
C ILE A 164 -8.96 -3.81 5.46
N GLY A 165 -7.77 -3.22 5.42
CA GLY A 165 -7.38 -2.18 6.37
C GLY A 165 -8.31 -0.96 6.33
N ASN A 166 -8.74 -0.55 5.13
CA ASN A 166 -9.71 0.52 4.97
C ASN A 166 -11.12 0.11 5.48
N ARG A 167 -11.58 -1.11 5.15
CA ARG A 167 -12.87 -1.62 5.64
C ARG A 167 -12.90 -1.72 7.17
N ILE A 168 -11.85 -2.29 7.77
CA ILE A 168 -11.74 -2.45 9.23
C ILE A 168 -11.79 -1.09 9.91
N SER A 169 -10.94 -0.14 9.51
CA SER A 169 -10.88 1.16 10.17
C SER A 169 -12.20 1.92 10.12
N LEU A 170 -12.93 1.88 9.00
CA LEU A 170 -14.27 2.47 8.88
C LEU A 170 -15.30 1.73 9.74
N LYS A 171 -15.28 0.39 9.72
CA LYS A 171 -16.22 -0.41 10.51
C LYS A 171 -15.98 -0.25 12.02
N CYS A 172 -14.74 -0.10 12.45
CA CYS A 172 -14.41 0.19 13.85
C CYS A 172 -14.97 1.54 14.32
N VAL A 173 -14.88 2.58 13.47
CA VAL A 173 -15.56 3.87 13.76
C VAL A 173 -17.06 3.69 13.92
N GLU A 174 -17.71 2.93 13.02
CA GLU A 174 -19.14 2.65 13.07
C GLU A 174 -19.54 1.90 14.35
N ILE A 175 -18.80 0.85 14.71
CA ILE A 175 -19.06 0.03 15.90
C ILE A 175 -18.93 0.86 17.18
N CYS A 176 -17.88 1.70 17.31
CA CYS A 176 -17.66 2.53 18.48
C CYS A 176 -18.50 3.83 18.48
N SER A 177 -19.28 4.08 17.42
CA SER A 177 -20.21 5.20 17.36
C SER A 177 -19.57 6.55 17.71
N MET A 178 -20.06 7.25 18.72
CA MET A 178 -19.54 8.57 19.15
C MET A 178 -18.07 8.53 19.57
N GLN A 179 -17.65 7.50 20.28
CA GLN A 179 -16.24 7.34 20.68
C GLN A 179 -15.34 7.11 19.46
N GLY A 180 -15.80 6.31 18.48
CA GLY A 180 -15.06 6.06 17.25
C GLY A 180 -14.92 7.29 16.36
N PHE A 181 -15.85 8.24 16.45
CA PHE A 181 -15.86 9.49 15.68
C PHE A 181 -15.14 10.65 16.38
N SER A 182 -14.89 10.54 17.70
CA SER A 182 -14.20 11.57 18.50
C SER A 182 -12.70 11.59 18.18
N GLU A 183 -12.11 12.79 18.19
CA GLU A 183 -10.66 12.99 18.12
C GLU A 183 -9.94 12.60 19.44
N ASP A 184 -10.67 12.25 20.50
CA ASP A 184 -10.11 11.74 21.77
C ASP A 184 -9.48 10.36 21.59
N HIS A 185 -9.89 9.65 20.55
CA HIS A 185 -9.38 8.34 20.16
C HIS A 185 -8.80 8.36 18.73
N LEU A 186 -8.00 7.33 18.39
CA LEU A 186 -7.35 7.27 17.08
C LEU A 186 -8.17 6.62 15.97
N LEU A 187 -9.38 6.11 16.23
CA LEU A 187 -10.19 5.39 15.24
C LEU A 187 -10.54 6.27 14.03
N GLU A 188 -10.97 7.52 14.28
CA GLU A 188 -11.25 8.47 13.20
C GLU A 188 -10.01 8.73 12.34
N LYS A 189 -8.84 8.87 13.00
CA LYS A 189 -7.56 9.05 12.32
C LYS A 189 -7.17 7.83 11.51
N PHE A 190 -7.32 6.62 12.05
CA PHE A 190 -7.04 5.38 11.33
C PHE A 190 -7.92 5.26 10.07
N SER A 191 -9.18 5.66 10.12
CA SER A 191 -10.05 5.65 8.96
C SER A 191 -9.58 6.58 7.85
N ARG A 192 -9.08 7.77 8.18
CA ARG A 192 -8.49 8.73 7.22
C ARG A 192 -7.14 8.26 6.68
N ASP A 193 -6.29 7.73 7.54
CA ASP A 193 -4.95 7.28 7.18
C ASP A 193 -4.98 6.01 6.33
N SER A 194 -5.94 5.12 6.56
CA SER A 194 -6.06 3.85 5.82
C SER A 194 -6.29 4.04 4.33
N LYS A 195 -6.93 5.13 3.93
CA LYS A 195 -7.37 5.30 2.54
C LYS A 195 -6.22 5.38 1.54
N ILE A 196 -5.11 6.00 1.91
CA ILE A 196 -3.95 6.10 1.01
C ILE A 196 -3.30 4.73 0.76
N LEU A 197 -3.38 3.80 1.74
CA LEU A 197 -2.81 2.46 1.65
C LEU A 197 -3.48 1.61 0.56
N ASP A 198 -4.68 1.98 0.15
CA ASP A 198 -5.41 1.38 -0.98
C ASP A 198 -5.04 2.03 -2.34
N ILE A 199 -4.38 3.18 -2.34
CA ILE A 199 -4.13 4.01 -3.53
C ILE A 199 -2.67 3.99 -3.97
N PHE A 200 -1.74 4.40 -3.08
CA PHE A 200 -0.34 4.57 -3.46
C PHE A 200 0.39 3.23 -3.67
N GLU A 201 1.58 3.23 -4.25
CA GLU A 201 2.31 2.02 -4.68
C GLU A 201 1.51 1.13 -5.67
N GLY A 202 0.62 1.78 -6.41
CA GLY A 202 -0.32 1.15 -7.34
C GLY A 202 -1.70 0.95 -6.73
N THR A 203 -2.69 1.54 -7.37
CA THR A 203 -4.09 1.47 -6.93
C THR A 203 -4.60 0.02 -6.92
N GLN A 204 -5.69 -0.19 -6.20
CA GLN A 204 -6.42 -1.46 -6.14
C GLN A 204 -6.63 -2.07 -7.54
N GLN A 205 -7.07 -1.22 -8.50
CA GLN A 205 -7.35 -1.65 -9.87
C GLN A 205 -6.07 -2.11 -10.60
N ILE A 206 -4.96 -1.41 -10.41
CA ILE A 206 -3.67 -1.80 -11.01
C ILE A 206 -3.19 -3.12 -10.42
N GLN A 207 -3.32 -3.33 -9.11
CA GLN A 207 -2.96 -4.61 -8.49
C GLN A 207 -3.79 -5.76 -9.05
N GLN A 208 -5.10 -5.58 -9.18
CA GLN A 208 -6.00 -6.57 -9.77
C GLN A 208 -5.64 -6.88 -11.23
N LEU A 209 -5.28 -5.88 -12.03
CA LEU A 209 -4.82 -6.07 -13.40
C LEU A 209 -3.51 -6.87 -13.47
N ILE A 210 -2.57 -6.63 -12.54
CA ILE A 210 -1.32 -7.39 -12.48
C ILE A 210 -1.62 -8.86 -12.16
N VAL A 211 -2.47 -9.11 -11.16
CA VAL A 211 -2.90 -10.47 -10.79
C VAL A 211 -3.58 -11.17 -11.98
N ALA A 212 -4.53 -10.50 -12.62
CA ALA A 212 -5.25 -11.05 -13.78
C ALA A 212 -4.30 -11.44 -14.91
N ARG A 213 -3.32 -10.58 -15.23
CA ARG A 213 -2.30 -10.88 -16.26
C ARG A 213 -1.49 -12.13 -15.92
N GLN A 214 -1.05 -12.23 -14.66
CA GLN A 214 -0.26 -13.37 -14.21
C GLN A 214 -1.07 -14.68 -14.23
N VAL A 215 -2.32 -14.63 -13.78
CA VAL A 215 -3.21 -15.81 -13.78
C VAL A 215 -3.57 -16.26 -15.19
N LEU A 216 -3.82 -15.31 -16.10
CA LEU A 216 -4.21 -15.61 -17.48
C LEU A 216 -3.00 -15.86 -18.42
N GLY A 217 -1.77 -15.62 -17.96
CA GLY A 217 -0.58 -15.70 -18.79
C GLY A 217 -0.56 -14.67 -19.94
N LYS A 218 -1.24 -13.53 -19.78
CA LYS A 218 -1.40 -12.51 -20.83
C LYS A 218 -0.57 -11.26 -20.56
N SER A 219 -0.07 -10.65 -21.62
CA SER A 219 0.57 -9.34 -21.58
C SER A 219 -0.44 -8.19 -21.54
N SER A 220 0.03 -6.97 -21.20
CA SER A 220 -0.82 -5.76 -21.19
C SER A 220 -1.47 -5.46 -22.54
N SER A 221 -0.82 -5.80 -23.65
CA SER A 221 -1.33 -5.58 -25.00
C SER A 221 -2.44 -6.56 -25.40
N GLN A 222 -2.54 -7.69 -24.70
CA GLN A 222 -3.53 -8.76 -24.95
C GLN A 222 -4.78 -8.63 -24.07
N LEU A 223 -4.76 -7.74 -23.07
CA LEU A 223 -5.90 -7.43 -22.19
C LEU A 223 -6.50 -6.05 -22.54
N LYS A 224 -6.76 -5.84 -23.83
CA LYS A 224 -7.48 -4.66 -24.32
C LYS A 224 -8.97 -4.88 -24.21
#